data_f74b504c984dd2944c3929dbde6c3756
#
_entry.id   f74b504c984dd2944c3929dbde6c3756
#
_cell.length_a   1.000
_cell.length_b   1.000
_cell.length_c   1.000
_cell.angle_alpha   90.00
_cell.angle_beta   90.00
_cell.angle_gamma   90.00
#
_symmetry.space_group_name_H-M   'P 1'
#
loop_
_entity.id
_entity.type
_entity.pdbx_description
1 polymer ?
#
loop_
_entity_poly.entity_id
_entity_poly.type
_entity_poly.pdbx_seq_one_letter_code
_entity_poly.pdbx_strand_id
1 'polypeptide(L)'
;MPDSSHLITVPVGKLGIIPLESCKALGEKVDSYLARWRAERHNEHKDNITFAGYERDSYILKSSCPRFGSGEAKGTLQDSVRGTDVYIMVDVVNHSIEYKICGKTNMMSPDDHYSDMKRVIAAMAGKANRITVIMPFMYESRQHKRSSRESLDCAIALQELVGLGVDNIITFDAHDPRVQNAIPYSGFENIMPTYQFIKTLLRTTPDLTLDSDHMMVISPDEGAMNRAIYFANHLGVDVGMFYKRRDYTTIVNGKNPIVAHEFLGDSVEGKDVIIIDDMIASGESMLDVARQLKARKARRVYCLATFGLFTAGLDIFDQAKAEGT
;
A
#
# COMPACT_ATOMS: atom_id res chain seq x y z
N MET A 1 8.98 37.30 8.49
CA MET A 1 9.04 35.98 7.90
C MET A 1 10.51 35.71 7.60
N PRO A 2 11.09 34.57 7.97
CA PRO A 2 12.47 34.28 7.55
C PRO A 2 12.50 34.20 6.03
N ASP A 3 13.50 34.82 5.46
CA ASP A 3 13.77 34.89 4.04
C ASP A 3 13.90 33.47 3.45
N SER A 4 12.94 33.03 2.64
CA SER A 4 12.92 31.71 2.01
C SER A 4 13.93 31.57 0.85
N SER A 5 14.73 32.62 0.59
CA SER A 5 15.69 32.67 -0.52
C SER A 5 16.91 31.72 -0.36
N HIS A 6 17.08 31.07 0.82
CA HIS A 6 18.27 30.28 1.12
C HIS A 6 18.11 28.75 1.03
N LEU A 7 16.93 28.25 0.62
CA LEU A 7 16.68 26.80 0.46
C LEU A 7 16.52 26.41 -1.03
N ILE A 8 17.51 26.77 -1.86
CA ILE A 8 17.57 26.23 -3.22
C ILE A 8 18.09 24.79 -3.14
N THR A 9 17.20 23.83 -3.07
CA THR A 9 17.57 22.42 -3.16
C THR A 9 17.79 22.08 -4.64
N VAL A 10 19.03 21.79 -5.00
CA VAL A 10 19.36 21.33 -6.35
C VAL A 10 18.71 19.95 -6.60
N PRO A 11 17.94 19.78 -7.68
CA PRO A 11 17.37 18.47 -8.00
C PRO A 11 18.45 17.41 -8.21
N VAL A 12 18.21 16.18 -7.74
CA VAL A 12 19.11 15.02 -7.95
C VAL A 12 19.30 14.73 -9.44
N GLY A 13 18.24 14.97 -10.23
CA GLY A 13 18.23 14.79 -11.67
C GLY A 13 16.89 15.23 -12.25
N LYS A 14 16.75 15.09 -13.57
CA LYS A 14 15.45 15.28 -14.23
C LYS A 14 14.49 14.22 -13.72
N LEU A 15 13.31 14.61 -13.27
CA LEU A 15 12.28 13.67 -12.82
C LEU A 15 11.80 12.78 -13.98
N GLY A 16 11.72 11.49 -13.74
CA GLY A 16 11.10 10.52 -14.64
C GLY A 16 10.24 9.52 -13.86
N ILE A 17 9.05 9.24 -14.37
CA ILE A 17 8.13 8.26 -13.78
C ILE A 17 7.98 7.10 -14.77
N ILE A 18 8.14 5.89 -14.29
CA ILE A 18 7.93 4.66 -15.06
C ILE A 18 6.79 3.87 -14.40
N PRO A 19 5.53 4.15 -14.76
CA PRO A 19 4.43 3.29 -14.35
C PRO A 19 4.48 2.00 -15.16
N LEU A 20 4.63 0.85 -14.50
CA LEU A 20 4.45 -0.44 -15.14
C LEU A 20 2.98 -0.64 -15.52
N GLU A 21 2.69 -1.60 -16.38
CA GLU A 21 1.34 -1.82 -16.90
C GLU A 21 0.30 -1.98 -15.77
N SER A 22 0.67 -2.66 -14.68
CA SER A 22 -0.18 -2.84 -13.49
C SER A 22 -0.52 -1.55 -12.74
N CYS A 23 0.29 -0.49 -12.93
CA CYS A 23 0.15 0.79 -12.23
C CYS A 23 -0.10 1.98 -13.17
N LYS A 24 -0.41 1.72 -14.44
CA LYS A 24 -0.51 2.73 -15.50
C LYS A 24 -1.52 3.83 -15.17
N ALA A 25 -2.74 3.47 -14.82
CA ALA A 25 -3.80 4.44 -14.50
C ALA A 25 -3.45 5.34 -13.31
N LEU A 26 -2.77 4.79 -12.28
CA LEU A 26 -2.29 5.58 -11.15
C LEU A 26 -1.14 6.49 -11.58
N GLY A 27 -0.20 5.98 -12.38
CA GLY A 27 0.93 6.74 -12.90
C GLY A 27 0.51 7.93 -13.75
N GLU A 28 -0.49 7.76 -14.63
CA GLU A 28 -1.07 8.84 -15.44
C GLU A 28 -1.71 9.93 -14.57
N LYS A 29 -2.40 9.54 -13.48
CA LYS A 29 -2.94 10.51 -12.51
C LYS A 29 -1.81 11.27 -11.80
N VAL A 30 -0.79 10.58 -11.32
CA VAL A 30 0.37 11.19 -10.65
C VAL A 30 1.06 12.16 -11.59
N ASP A 31 1.29 11.76 -12.84
CA ASP A 31 1.90 12.59 -13.87
C ASP A 31 1.12 13.90 -14.08
N SER A 32 -0.19 13.81 -14.26
CA SER A 32 -1.05 14.97 -14.46
C SER A 32 -1.04 15.93 -13.25
N TYR A 33 -1.00 15.41 -12.03
CA TYR A 33 -0.86 16.25 -10.82
C TYR A 33 0.49 16.94 -10.76
N LEU A 34 1.58 16.23 -11.07
CA LEU A 34 2.93 16.78 -11.06
C LEU A 34 3.10 17.87 -12.12
N ALA A 35 2.63 17.64 -13.34
CA ALA A 35 2.67 18.63 -14.41
C ALA A 35 1.92 19.92 -13.98
N ARG A 36 0.71 19.76 -13.46
CA ARG A 36 -0.08 20.90 -12.96
C ARG A 36 0.61 21.64 -11.82
N TRP A 37 1.06 20.94 -10.77
CA TRP A 37 1.69 21.60 -9.63
C TRP A 37 2.99 22.32 -9.99
N ARG A 38 3.75 21.78 -10.93
CA ARG A 38 4.97 22.44 -11.39
C ARG A 38 4.68 23.64 -12.29
N ALA A 39 3.61 23.61 -13.06
CA ALA A 39 3.15 24.77 -13.80
C ALA A 39 2.62 25.89 -12.87
N GLU A 40 1.88 25.51 -11.80
CA GLU A 40 1.38 26.46 -10.78
C GLU A 40 2.51 27.15 -10.01
N ARG A 41 3.64 26.46 -9.78
CA ARG A 41 4.86 27.01 -9.15
C ARG A 41 5.71 27.83 -10.13
N HIS A 42 5.08 28.55 -10.99
CA HIS A 42 5.68 29.25 -12.14
C HIS A 42 6.82 30.22 -11.81
N ASN A 43 6.90 30.75 -10.59
CA ASN A 43 7.82 31.81 -10.19
C ASN A 43 9.06 31.30 -9.40
N GLU A 44 9.23 29.99 -9.23
CA GLU A 44 10.33 29.44 -8.46
C GLU A 44 11.54 29.11 -9.37
N HIS A 45 12.51 30.03 -9.43
CA HIS A 45 13.90 29.80 -9.90
C HIS A 45 14.09 29.16 -11.30
N LYS A 46 13.26 29.47 -12.29
CA LYS A 46 13.28 28.85 -13.62
C LYS A 46 14.48 29.19 -14.49
N ASP A 47 15.21 30.26 -14.17
CA ASP A 47 16.32 30.78 -14.99
C ASP A 47 17.64 30.01 -14.78
N ASN A 48 17.70 29.12 -13.80
CA ASN A 48 18.89 28.33 -13.52
C ASN A 48 18.91 27.05 -14.37
N ILE A 49 20.00 26.77 -15.06
CA ILE A 49 20.21 25.59 -15.88
C ILE A 49 20.00 24.28 -15.12
N THR A 50 20.18 24.28 -13.78
CA THR A 50 19.93 23.14 -12.88
C THR A 50 18.47 22.67 -12.93
N PHE A 51 17.54 23.58 -13.27
CA PHE A 51 16.11 23.29 -13.41
C PHE A 51 15.68 23.04 -14.86
N ALA A 52 16.65 22.90 -15.79
CA ALA A 52 16.33 22.59 -17.17
C ALA A 52 15.53 21.26 -17.26
N GLY A 53 14.34 21.33 -17.85
CA GLY A 53 13.40 20.21 -17.92
C GLY A 53 12.61 19.95 -16.62
N TYR A 54 12.58 20.92 -15.70
CA TYR A 54 11.75 20.86 -14.49
C TYR A 54 10.26 20.95 -14.82
N GLU A 55 9.89 21.86 -15.74
CA GLU A 55 8.54 22.00 -16.24
C GLU A 55 8.40 21.24 -17.56
N ARG A 56 7.45 20.31 -17.59
CA ARG A 56 7.18 19.42 -18.74
C ARG A 56 5.70 19.08 -18.74
N ASP A 57 5.17 18.80 -19.93
CA ASP A 57 3.79 18.32 -20.11
C ASP A 57 3.58 16.92 -19.52
N SER A 58 4.64 16.11 -19.49
CA SER A 58 4.63 14.77 -18.91
C SER A 58 6.01 14.37 -18.41
N TYR A 59 6.05 13.63 -17.32
CA TYR A 59 7.24 13.01 -16.71
C TYR A 59 7.31 11.51 -16.96
N ILE A 60 6.32 10.94 -17.67
CA ILE A 60 6.29 9.49 -17.96
C ILE A 60 7.41 9.14 -18.92
N LEU A 61 8.19 8.12 -18.54
CA LEU A 61 9.17 7.43 -19.37
C LEU A 61 8.58 6.09 -19.77
N LYS A 62 8.56 5.83 -21.08
CA LYS A 62 7.92 4.65 -21.64
C LYS A 62 8.76 3.40 -21.44
N SER A 63 8.14 2.37 -20.88
CA SER A 63 8.72 1.04 -20.71
C SER A 63 7.75 -0.03 -21.17
N SER A 64 8.26 -1.24 -21.40
CA SER A 64 7.41 -2.41 -21.64
C SER A 64 8.12 -3.70 -21.28
N CYS A 65 7.35 -4.72 -20.95
CA CYS A 65 7.83 -6.07 -20.65
C CYS A 65 7.15 -7.10 -21.55
N PRO A 66 7.49 -7.14 -22.87
CA PRO A 66 6.87 -8.11 -23.78
C PRO A 66 7.21 -9.54 -23.40
N ARG A 67 6.22 -10.43 -23.54
CA ARG A 67 6.33 -11.85 -23.28
C ARG A 67 6.68 -12.63 -24.56
N PHE A 68 7.53 -13.62 -24.41
CA PHE A 68 7.71 -14.67 -25.41
C PHE A 68 6.62 -15.74 -25.27
N GLY A 69 6.42 -16.56 -26.28
CA GLY A 69 5.42 -17.63 -26.25
C GLY A 69 5.61 -18.67 -25.13
N SER A 70 6.83 -18.80 -24.62
CA SER A 70 7.19 -19.62 -23.43
C SER A 70 6.78 -19.00 -22.10
N GLY A 71 6.39 -17.71 -22.07
CA GLY A 71 6.10 -16.95 -20.86
C GLY A 71 7.25 -16.10 -20.34
N GLU A 72 8.47 -16.31 -20.83
CA GLU A 72 9.62 -15.46 -20.52
C GLU A 72 9.36 -14.01 -20.97
N ALA A 73 10.00 -13.06 -20.31
CA ALA A 73 9.86 -11.64 -20.64
C ALA A 73 11.20 -10.93 -20.72
N LYS A 74 11.22 -9.76 -21.37
CA LYS A 74 12.35 -8.82 -21.33
C LYS A 74 11.84 -7.43 -20.95
N GLY A 75 12.60 -6.70 -20.12
CA GLY A 75 12.36 -5.29 -19.86
C GLY A 75 12.94 -4.44 -20.99
N THR A 76 12.19 -3.45 -21.45
CA THR A 76 12.64 -2.47 -22.44
C THR A 76 12.28 -1.05 -22.02
N LEU A 77 13.18 -0.11 -22.31
CA LEU A 77 12.97 1.32 -22.16
C LEU A 77 12.98 1.97 -23.55
N GLN A 78 12.00 2.83 -23.81
CA GLN A 78 11.91 3.58 -25.06
C GLN A 78 12.54 4.96 -24.94
N ASP A 79 12.62 5.49 -23.71
CA ASP A 79 13.19 6.79 -23.38
C ASP A 79 14.53 6.64 -22.66
N SER A 80 15.39 7.67 -22.78
CA SER A 80 16.66 7.70 -22.05
C SER A 80 16.45 8.04 -20.58
N VAL A 81 17.04 7.23 -19.71
CA VAL A 81 17.05 7.44 -18.25
C VAL A 81 18.36 8.04 -17.75
N ARG A 82 19.27 8.43 -18.65
CA ARG A 82 20.59 8.93 -18.28
C ARG A 82 20.49 10.21 -17.45
N GLY A 83 21.06 10.17 -16.24
CA GLY A 83 21.07 11.30 -15.31
C GLY A 83 19.69 11.67 -14.77
N THR A 84 18.71 10.76 -14.83
CA THR A 84 17.33 10.97 -14.39
C THR A 84 17.15 10.48 -12.96
N ASP A 85 16.33 11.18 -12.18
CA ASP A 85 15.76 10.73 -10.91
C ASP A 85 14.50 9.94 -11.25
N VAL A 86 14.56 8.62 -11.17
CA VAL A 86 13.52 7.70 -11.68
C VAL A 86 12.65 7.17 -10.56
N TYR A 87 11.34 7.25 -10.76
CA TYR A 87 10.32 6.64 -9.90
C TYR A 87 9.59 5.54 -10.67
N ILE A 88 9.79 4.28 -10.27
CA ILE A 88 9.12 3.13 -10.86
C ILE A 88 7.88 2.82 -10.02
N MET A 89 6.73 2.72 -10.67
CA MET A 89 5.46 2.40 -9.99
C MET A 89 4.96 1.03 -10.42
N VAL A 90 4.66 0.17 -9.46
CA VAL A 90 4.15 -1.19 -9.71
C VAL A 90 3.07 -1.57 -8.70
N ASP A 91 1.94 -2.07 -9.18
CA ASP A 91 0.93 -2.72 -8.37
C ASP A 91 1.08 -4.24 -8.52
N VAL A 92 1.65 -4.86 -7.51
CA VAL A 92 1.95 -6.30 -7.54
C VAL A 92 0.72 -7.19 -7.33
N VAL A 93 -0.41 -6.62 -6.88
CA VAL A 93 -1.66 -7.36 -6.65
C VAL A 93 -2.71 -7.09 -7.72
N ASN A 94 -2.33 -6.48 -8.83
CA ASN A 94 -3.22 -6.26 -9.96
C ASN A 94 -3.40 -7.55 -10.78
N HIS A 95 -4.51 -8.24 -10.58
CA HIS A 95 -4.85 -9.47 -11.29
C HIS A 95 -5.62 -9.24 -12.61
N SER A 96 -5.80 -7.98 -13.05
CA SER A 96 -6.50 -7.69 -14.30
C SER A 96 -5.62 -7.77 -15.54
N ILE A 97 -4.31 -7.90 -15.38
CA ILE A 97 -3.35 -8.00 -16.49
C ILE A 97 -3.16 -9.46 -16.88
N GLU A 98 -3.29 -9.71 -18.16
CA GLU A 98 -3.18 -11.06 -18.71
C GLU A 98 -2.07 -11.17 -19.76
N TYR A 99 -1.49 -12.35 -19.91
CA TYR A 99 -0.56 -12.69 -20.99
C TYR A 99 -0.75 -14.16 -21.42
N LYS A 100 -0.13 -14.53 -22.52
CA LYS A 100 -0.26 -15.90 -23.06
C LYS A 100 1.02 -16.70 -22.84
N ILE A 101 0.87 -17.94 -22.36
CA ILE A 101 1.91 -18.98 -22.32
C ILE A 101 1.42 -20.18 -23.12
N CYS A 102 2.16 -20.57 -24.15
CA CYS A 102 1.81 -21.71 -25.00
C CYS A 102 0.36 -21.62 -25.53
N GLY A 103 -0.09 -20.41 -25.86
CA GLY A 103 -1.43 -20.14 -26.37
C GLY A 103 -2.54 -20.03 -25.32
N LYS A 104 -2.27 -20.34 -24.03
CA LYS A 104 -3.23 -20.21 -22.92
C LYS A 104 -3.12 -18.84 -22.26
N THR A 105 -4.25 -18.25 -21.93
CA THR A 105 -4.32 -16.99 -21.17
C THR A 105 -4.01 -17.26 -19.69
N ASN A 106 -3.14 -16.43 -19.11
CA ASN A 106 -2.76 -16.47 -17.69
C ASN A 106 -2.85 -15.06 -17.14
N MET A 107 -3.42 -14.91 -15.97
CA MET A 107 -3.36 -13.67 -15.20
C MET A 107 -1.94 -13.50 -14.63
N MET A 108 -1.46 -12.26 -14.60
CA MET A 108 -0.18 -11.97 -13.95
C MET A 108 -0.29 -12.17 -12.44
N SER A 109 0.66 -12.93 -11.90
CA SER A 109 0.84 -13.12 -10.47
C SER A 109 1.64 -11.94 -9.86
N PRO A 110 1.66 -11.81 -8.51
CA PRO A 110 2.57 -10.90 -7.83
C PRO A 110 4.05 -11.09 -8.25
N ASP A 111 4.48 -12.32 -8.46
CA ASP A 111 5.83 -12.66 -8.92
C ASP A 111 6.11 -12.13 -10.32
N ASP A 112 5.12 -12.21 -11.22
CA ASP A 112 5.23 -11.67 -12.58
C ASP A 112 5.45 -10.15 -12.55
N HIS A 113 4.65 -9.42 -11.77
CA HIS A 113 4.77 -7.98 -11.61
C HIS A 113 6.10 -7.58 -10.99
N TYR A 114 6.50 -8.26 -9.93
CA TYR A 114 7.78 -8.03 -9.26
C TYR A 114 8.96 -8.32 -10.19
N SER A 115 8.89 -9.41 -10.96
CA SER A 115 9.91 -9.75 -11.95
C SER A 115 9.98 -8.74 -13.10
N ASP A 116 8.85 -8.20 -13.57
CA ASP A 116 8.83 -7.16 -14.59
C ASP A 116 9.46 -5.86 -14.10
N MET A 117 9.23 -5.49 -12.84
CA MET A 117 9.91 -4.36 -12.22
C MET A 117 11.44 -4.56 -12.23
N LYS A 118 11.93 -5.73 -11.80
CA LYS A 118 13.38 -6.04 -11.83
C LYS A 118 13.96 -5.96 -13.26
N ARG A 119 13.21 -6.42 -14.26
CA ARG A 119 13.63 -6.33 -15.67
C ARG A 119 13.77 -4.87 -16.12
N VAL A 120 12.85 -4.00 -15.74
CA VAL A 120 12.92 -2.58 -16.06
C VAL A 120 14.10 -1.90 -15.36
N ILE A 121 14.33 -2.21 -14.06
CA ILE A 121 15.52 -1.73 -13.32
C ILE A 121 16.80 -2.17 -14.04
N ALA A 122 16.90 -3.44 -14.41
CA ALA A 122 18.07 -3.98 -15.13
C ALA A 122 18.26 -3.30 -16.49
N ALA A 123 17.18 -2.96 -17.21
CA ALA A 123 17.25 -2.26 -18.48
C ALA A 123 17.83 -0.83 -18.37
N MET A 124 17.79 -0.20 -17.21
CA MET A 124 18.43 1.10 -16.96
C MET A 124 19.95 1.01 -16.96
N ALA A 125 20.50 -0.17 -16.69
CA ALA A 125 21.94 -0.45 -16.74
C ALA A 125 22.80 0.56 -15.92
N GLY A 126 22.32 0.98 -14.75
CA GLY A 126 23.01 1.91 -13.86
C GLY A 126 23.16 3.35 -14.40
N LYS A 127 22.31 3.77 -15.35
CA LYS A 127 22.40 5.10 -15.98
C LYS A 127 21.51 6.16 -15.31
N ALA A 128 20.54 5.76 -14.50
CA ALA A 128 19.77 6.68 -13.68
C ALA A 128 20.66 7.25 -12.54
N ASN A 129 20.39 8.47 -12.12
CA ASN A 129 21.10 9.07 -10.96
C ASN A 129 20.58 8.51 -9.64
N ARG A 130 19.28 8.23 -9.57
CA ARG A 130 18.60 7.65 -8.42
C ARG A 130 17.43 6.80 -8.91
N ILE A 131 17.16 5.71 -8.24
CA ILE A 131 16.02 4.84 -8.51
C ILE A 131 15.19 4.73 -7.24
N THR A 132 13.94 5.17 -7.32
CA THR A 132 12.93 4.98 -6.28
C THR A 132 11.86 4.03 -6.80
N VAL A 133 11.52 3.01 -6.03
CA VAL A 133 10.42 2.09 -6.32
C VAL A 133 9.22 2.48 -5.48
N ILE A 134 8.06 2.64 -6.12
CA ILE A 134 6.77 2.84 -5.46
C ILE A 134 5.95 1.57 -5.65
N MET A 135 5.79 0.81 -4.59
CA MET A 135 4.89 -0.35 -4.50
C MET A 135 3.78 -0.01 -3.52
N PRO A 136 2.60 0.46 -3.98
CA PRO A 136 1.49 0.73 -3.06
C PRO A 136 1.25 -0.45 -2.13
N PHE A 137 0.97 -1.63 -2.65
CA PHE A 137 0.98 -2.87 -1.90
C PHE A 137 2.40 -3.47 -1.92
N MET A 138 3.02 -3.66 -0.77
CA MET A 138 4.37 -4.22 -0.70
C MET A 138 4.36 -5.71 -1.05
N TYR A 139 5.21 -6.10 -2.00
CA TYR A 139 5.40 -7.48 -2.39
C TYR A 139 5.83 -8.34 -1.20
N GLU A 140 5.17 -9.50 -1.02
CA GLU A 140 5.38 -10.46 0.07
C GLU A 140 5.28 -9.87 1.49
N SER A 141 4.51 -8.79 1.67
CA SER A 141 4.40 -8.06 2.95
C SER A 141 3.95 -8.93 4.12
N ARG A 142 3.14 -9.97 3.87
CA ARG A 142 2.68 -10.90 4.90
C ARG A 142 3.74 -11.90 5.35
N GLN A 143 4.80 -12.10 4.54
CA GLN A 143 5.95 -12.95 4.88
C GLN A 143 7.09 -12.10 5.48
N HIS A 144 6.77 -11.30 6.49
CA HIS A 144 7.65 -10.34 7.16
C HIS A 144 8.44 -10.91 8.34
N LYS A 145 8.06 -12.08 8.83
CA LYS A 145 8.71 -12.78 9.97
C LYS A 145 8.68 -14.28 9.77
N ARG A 146 9.59 -14.99 10.44
CA ARG A 146 9.58 -16.44 10.53
C ARG A 146 9.02 -16.88 11.87
N SER A 147 8.15 -17.86 11.86
CA SER A 147 7.67 -18.58 13.06
C SER A 147 8.09 -20.06 13.05
N SER A 148 8.52 -20.56 11.90
CA SER A 148 8.98 -21.93 11.70
C SER A 148 10.06 -22.03 10.62
N ARG A 149 10.16 -23.14 9.91
CA ARG A 149 11.06 -23.32 8.75
C ARG A 149 10.42 -22.74 7.49
N GLU A 150 10.40 -21.44 7.40
CA GLU A 150 9.78 -20.65 6.34
C GLU A 150 10.82 -19.78 5.64
N SER A 151 10.55 -19.40 4.40
CA SER A 151 11.27 -18.32 3.74
C SER A 151 10.95 -16.97 4.39
N LEU A 152 11.78 -15.97 4.15
CA LEU A 152 11.57 -14.58 4.60
C LEU A 152 11.50 -13.69 3.37
N ASP A 153 10.46 -13.90 2.56
CA ASP A 153 10.40 -13.40 1.20
C ASP A 153 10.35 -11.88 1.12
N CYS A 154 9.68 -11.21 2.06
CA CYS A 154 9.65 -9.77 2.10
C CYS A 154 11.06 -9.18 2.27
N ALA A 155 11.87 -9.72 3.19
CA ALA A 155 13.24 -9.25 3.42
C ALA A 155 14.15 -9.55 2.22
N ILE A 156 14.01 -10.74 1.63
CA ILE A 156 14.77 -11.14 0.43
C ILE A 156 14.44 -10.18 -0.72
N ALA A 157 13.18 -9.89 -0.97
CA ALA A 157 12.74 -9.00 -2.02
C ALA A 157 13.30 -7.57 -1.84
N LEU A 158 13.26 -7.03 -0.62
CA LEU A 158 13.86 -5.72 -0.33
C LEU A 158 15.37 -5.70 -0.60
N GLN A 159 16.09 -6.73 -0.16
CA GLN A 159 17.54 -6.87 -0.40
C GLN A 159 17.88 -7.03 -1.88
N GLU A 160 17.07 -7.78 -2.64
CA GLU A 160 17.22 -7.87 -4.11
C GLU A 160 17.12 -6.49 -4.78
N LEU A 161 16.12 -5.69 -4.41
CA LEU A 161 15.94 -4.35 -4.99
C LEU A 161 17.15 -3.45 -4.69
N VAL A 162 17.62 -3.44 -3.45
CA VAL A 162 18.83 -2.69 -3.08
C VAL A 162 20.04 -3.21 -3.85
N GLY A 163 20.20 -4.53 -3.98
CA GLY A 163 21.27 -5.15 -4.78
C GLY A 163 21.21 -4.80 -6.28
N LEU A 164 20.03 -4.47 -6.80
CA LEU A 164 19.84 -3.97 -8.16
C LEU A 164 20.09 -2.46 -8.32
N GLY A 165 20.40 -1.75 -7.23
CA GLY A 165 20.69 -0.32 -7.24
C GLY A 165 19.48 0.56 -6.98
N VAL A 166 18.43 0.05 -6.30
CA VAL A 166 17.32 0.87 -5.82
C VAL A 166 17.77 1.61 -4.56
N ASP A 167 17.62 2.93 -4.59
CA ASP A 167 18.01 3.83 -3.48
C ASP A 167 16.91 3.95 -2.44
N ASN A 168 15.64 4.03 -2.89
CA ASN A 168 14.49 4.24 -2.01
C ASN A 168 13.32 3.33 -2.40
N ILE A 169 12.56 2.92 -1.39
CA ILE A 169 11.32 2.17 -1.56
C ILE A 169 10.19 2.91 -0.84
N ILE A 170 9.10 3.16 -1.54
CA ILE A 170 7.89 3.81 -1.00
C ILE A 170 6.76 2.81 -1.06
N THR A 171 6.08 2.61 0.05
CA THR A 171 4.88 1.75 0.15
C THR A 171 3.80 2.43 0.98
N PHE A 172 2.57 1.93 0.88
CA PHE A 172 1.48 2.40 1.72
C PHE A 172 1.14 1.34 2.75
N ASP A 173 1.00 1.76 4.01
CA ASP A 173 0.48 0.94 5.10
C ASP A 173 1.05 -0.48 5.12
N ALA A 174 2.37 -0.59 5.19
CA ALA A 174 3.05 -1.90 5.22
C ALA A 174 2.47 -2.78 6.34
N HIS A 175 2.23 -4.06 6.03
CA HIS A 175 1.68 -5.03 6.98
C HIS A 175 2.45 -5.07 8.31
N ASP A 176 3.78 -4.99 8.22
CA ASP A 176 4.67 -4.73 9.35
C ASP A 176 5.77 -3.74 8.93
N PRO A 177 5.78 -2.50 9.43
CA PRO A 177 6.77 -1.50 9.03
C PRO A 177 8.21 -1.85 9.43
N ARG A 178 8.41 -2.85 10.31
CA ARG A 178 9.75 -3.32 10.72
C ARG A 178 10.50 -4.04 9.61
N VAL A 179 9.85 -4.36 8.48
CA VAL A 179 10.52 -4.91 7.29
C VAL A 179 11.66 -4.01 6.78
N GLN A 180 11.60 -2.70 7.04
CA GLN A 180 12.69 -1.76 6.75
C GLN A 180 14.02 -2.15 7.40
N ASN A 181 14.01 -2.93 8.48
CA ASN A 181 15.22 -3.40 9.15
C ASN A 181 16.05 -4.35 8.27
N ALA A 182 15.46 -4.91 7.19
CA ALA A 182 16.20 -5.73 6.22
C ALA A 182 17.16 -4.90 5.34
N ILE A 183 16.94 -3.58 5.25
CA ILE A 183 17.68 -2.65 4.37
C ILE A 183 18.08 -1.36 5.10
N PRO A 184 18.89 -1.45 6.19
CA PRO A 184 19.13 -0.33 7.11
C PRO A 184 19.88 0.86 6.49
N TYR A 185 20.47 0.71 5.31
CA TYR A 185 21.21 1.76 4.61
C TYR A 185 20.47 2.35 3.41
N SER A 186 19.26 1.89 3.13
CA SER A 186 18.43 2.37 2.00
C SER A 186 17.21 3.11 2.52
N GLY A 187 16.69 4.05 1.73
CA GLY A 187 15.47 4.76 2.06
C GLY A 187 14.26 3.82 2.03
N PHE A 188 13.43 3.90 3.06
CA PHE A 188 12.16 3.20 3.13
C PHE A 188 11.10 4.13 3.71
N GLU A 189 10.06 4.37 2.93
CA GLU A 189 8.96 5.25 3.33
C GLU A 189 7.65 4.45 3.36
N ASN A 190 7.04 4.40 4.55
CA ASN A 190 5.72 3.81 4.76
C ASN A 190 4.69 4.91 4.95
N ILE A 191 3.84 5.13 3.95
CA ILE A 191 2.85 6.20 3.93
C ILE A 191 1.52 5.68 4.47
N MET A 192 1.05 6.27 5.58
CA MET A 192 -0.24 5.93 6.17
C MET A 192 -1.38 6.72 5.52
N PRO A 193 -2.49 6.07 5.11
CA PRO A 193 -3.62 6.73 4.45
C PRO A 193 -4.59 7.44 5.41
N THR A 194 -4.21 7.63 6.67
CA THR A 194 -5.05 8.16 7.76
C THR A 194 -5.82 9.42 7.37
N TYR A 195 -5.14 10.40 6.76
CA TYR A 195 -5.80 11.62 6.32
C TYR A 195 -6.92 11.37 5.29
N GLN A 196 -6.70 10.46 4.35
CA GLN A 196 -7.69 10.13 3.32
C GLN A 196 -8.89 9.39 3.91
N PHE A 197 -8.66 8.52 4.89
CA PHE A 197 -9.73 7.84 5.61
C PHE A 197 -10.59 8.83 6.39
N ILE A 198 -9.99 9.70 7.21
CA ILE A 198 -10.72 10.70 7.99
C ILE A 198 -11.52 11.62 7.06
N LYS A 199 -10.88 12.14 6.02
CA LYS A 199 -11.53 13.03 5.03
C LYS A 199 -12.72 12.35 4.36
N THR A 200 -12.59 11.06 4.02
CA THR A 200 -13.66 10.30 3.37
C THR A 200 -14.80 10.03 4.34
N LEU A 201 -14.51 9.60 5.57
CA LEU A 201 -15.51 9.37 6.61
C LEU A 201 -16.35 10.63 6.86
N LEU A 202 -15.71 11.77 7.10
CA LEU A 202 -16.42 13.03 7.36
C LEU A 202 -17.26 13.50 6.16
N ARG A 203 -16.81 13.21 4.94
CA ARG A 203 -17.56 13.57 3.73
C ARG A 203 -18.77 12.67 3.51
N THR A 204 -18.63 11.37 3.79
CA THR A 204 -19.70 10.37 3.54
C THR A 204 -20.67 10.23 4.70
N THR A 205 -20.28 10.67 5.89
CA THR A 205 -21.08 10.58 7.12
C THR A 205 -21.05 11.91 7.87
N PRO A 206 -21.82 12.92 7.45
CA PRO A 206 -21.78 14.26 8.03
C PRO A 206 -22.24 14.33 9.50
N ASP A 207 -23.02 13.33 9.96
CA ASP A 207 -23.51 13.23 11.34
C ASP A 207 -22.58 12.41 12.27
N LEU A 208 -21.34 12.21 11.85
CA LEU A 208 -20.33 11.51 12.63
C LEU A 208 -19.79 12.43 13.74
N THR A 209 -19.80 11.96 14.98
CA THR A 209 -19.25 12.68 16.14
C THR A 209 -17.92 12.05 16.54
N LEU A 210 -16.85 12.87 16.51
CA LEU A 210 -15.47 12.42 16.78
C LEU A 210 -15.09 12.71 18.23
N ASP A 211 -15.60 11.90 19.16
CA ASP A 211 -15.22 11.90 20.56
C ASP A 211 -15.34 10.49 21.16
N SER A 212 -14.75 10.27 22.32
CA SER A 212 -14.72 8.96 22.98
C SER A 212 -16.08 8.48 23.50
N ASP A 213 -17.06 9.38 23.68
CA ASP A 213 -18.41 8.98 24.11
C ASP A 213 -19.21 8.38 22.96
N HIS A 214 -18.93 8.81 21.73
CA HIS A 214 -19.71 8.44 20.54
C HIS A 214 -18.97 7.53 19.56
N MET A 215 -17.64 7.41 19.69
CA MET A 215 -16.82 6.65 18.74
C MET A 215 -15.72 5.83 19.45
N MET A 216 -15.37 4.70 18.83
CA MET A 216 -14.22 3.89 19.20
C MET A 216 -13.56 3.28 17.96
N VAL A 217 -12.23 3.20 17.98
CA VAL A 217 -11.47 2.46 16.94
C VAL A 217 -11.22 1.04 17.43
N ILE A 218 -11.41 0.07 16.56
CA ILE A 218 -11.30 -1.35 16.88
C ILE A 218 -10.20 -1.99 16.06
N SER A 219 -9.26 -2.63 16.74
CA SER A 219 -8.32 -3.55 16.12
C SER A 219 -8.97 -4.92 15.90
N PRO A 220 -9.00 -5.49 14.69
CA PRO A 220 -9.60 -6.80 14.45
C PRO A 220 -8.80 -7.95 15.06
N ASP A 221 -7.52 -7.74 15.35
CA ASP A 221 -6.63 -8.69 16.04
C ASP A 221 -5.38 -7.99 16.59
N GLU A 222 -4.46 -8.76 17.17
CA GLU A 222 -3.21 -8.24 17.75
C GLU A 222 -2.29 -7.58 16.69
N GLY A 223 -2.31 -8.07 15.46
CA GLY A 223 -1.45 -7.58 14.39
C GLY A 223 -1.76 -6.15 13.97
N ALA A 224 -3.04 -5.77 13.95
CA ALA A 224 -3.50 -4.45 13.57
C ALA A 224 -3.48 -3.42 14.72
N MET A 225 -3.12 -3.79 15.95
CA MET A 225 -3.24 -2.93 17.14
C MET A 225 -2.46 -1.62 17.02
N ASN A 226 -1.23 -1.65 16.52
CA ASN A 226 -0.44 -0.43 16.34
C ASN A 226 -1.08 0.54 15.34
N ARG A 227 -1.69 0.01 14.28
CA ARG A 227 -2.44 0.80 13.29
C ARG A 227 -3.69 1.41 13.91
N ALA A 228 -4.43 0.63 14.71
CA ALA A 228 -5.62 1.12 15.41
C ALA A 228 -5.27 2.23 16.41
N ILE A 229 -4.22 2.07 17.20
CA ILE A 229 -3.71 3.11 18.13
C ILE A 229 -3.32 4.37 17.36
N TYR A 230 -2.57 4.22 16.27
CA TYR A 230 -2.15 5.36 15.45
C TYR A 230 -3.35 6.14 14.91
N PHE A 231 -4.36 5.43 14.38
CA PHE A 231 -5.57 6.04 13.85
C PHE A 231 -6.43 6.71 14.94
N ALA A 232 -6.64 6.03 16.06
CA ALA A 232 -7.40 6.54 17.19
C ALA A 232 -6.78 7.81 17.80
N ASN A 233 -5.46 7.86 17.91
CA ASN A 233 -4.73 9.04 18.38
C ASN A 233 -4.96 10.27 17.47
N HIS A 234 -5.10 10.08 16.15
CA HIS A 234 -5.43 11.17 15.24
C HIS A 234 -6.87 11.65 15.36
N LEU A 235 -7.78 10.78 15.80
CA LEU A 235 -9.18 11.13 16.05
C LEU A 235 -9.44 11.61 17.48
N GLY A 236 -8.54 11.34 18.45
CA GLY A 236 -8.73 11.62 19.84
C GLY A 236 -9.79 10.72 20.51
N VAL A 237 -9.87 9.44 20.10
CA VAL A 237 -10.86 8.47 20.57
C VAL A 237 -10.21 7.23 21.15
N ASP A 238 -10.99 6.41 21.88
CA ASP A 238 -10.52 5.19 22.52
C ASP A 238 -10.30 4.05 21.52
N VAL A 239 -9.51 3.06 21.95
CA VAL A 239 -9.19 1.84 21.19
C VAL A 239 -9.71 0.62 21.93
N GLY A 240 -10.36 -0.28 21.19
CA GLY A 240 -10.62 -1.65 21.61
C GLY A 240 -9.96 -2.64 20.66
N MET A 241 -9.88 -3.91 21.07
CA MET A 241 -9.33 -4.97 20.20
C MET A 241 -10.08 -6.29 20.39
N PHE A 242 -10.05 -7.09 19.33
CA PHE A 242 -10.42 -8.50 19.42
C PHE A 242 -9.19 -9.37 19.59
N TYR A 243 -9.23 -10.23 20.58
CA TYR A 243 -8.19 -11.23 20.84
C TYR A 243 -8.67 -12.60 20.40
N LYS A 244 -7.91 -13.23 19.49
CA LYS A 244 -8.19 -14.59 19.01
C LYS A 244 -7.55 -15.60 19.94
N ARG A 245 -8.28 -16.08 20.94
CA ARG A 245 -7.80 -17.17 21.78
C ARG A 245 -7.79 -18.47 21.00
N ARG A 246 -6.61 -19.08 20.87
CA ARG A 246 -6.42 -20.37 20.19
C ARG A 246 -6.34 -21.50 21.22
N ASP A 247 -6.91 -22.65 20.88
CA ASP A 247 -6.67 -23.89 21.63
C ASP A 247 -5.34 -24.50 21.18
N TYR A 248 -4.33 -24.39 22.02
CA TYR A 248 -3.02 -24.97 21.77
C TYR A 248 -2.96 -26.47 22.11
N THR A 249 -4.02 -27.05 22.66
CA THR A 249 -4.10 -28.48 22.99
C THR A 249 -4.58 -29.33 21.82
N THR A 250 -5.22 -28.71 20.83
CA THR A 250 -5.81 -29.38 19.67
C THR A 250 -5.22 -28.82 18.37
N ILE A 251 -4.89 -29.70 17.42
CA ILE A 251 -4.46 -29.32 16.07
C ILE A 251 -5.49 -29.86 15.08
N VAL A 252 -6.11 -28.96 14.31
CA VAL A 252 -7.05 -29.30 13.22
C VAL A 252 -6.50 -28.74 11.92
N ASN A 253 -6.29 -29.61 10.93
CA ASN A 253 -5.70 -29.25 9.62
C ASN A 253 -4.39 -28.44 9.74
N GLY A 254 -3.51 -28.83 10.69
CA GLY A 254 -2.22 -28.18 10.90
C GLY A 254 -2.29 -26.79 11.59
N LYS A 255 -3.46 -26.41 12.09
CA LYS A 255 -3.66 -25.13 12.79
C LYS A 255 -4.35 -25.35 14.15
N ASN A 256 -4.02 -24.52 15.11
CA ASN A 256 -4.74 -24.49 16.40
C ASN A 256 -6.09 -23.78 16.18
N PRO A 257 -7.22 -24.43 16.48
CA PRO A 257 -8.54 -23.83 16.29
C PRO A 257 -8.71 -22.59 17.18
N ILE A 258 -9.43 -21.60 16.67
CA ILE A 258 -9.84 -20.42 17.43
C ILE A 258 -11.02 -20.86 18.31
N VAL A 259 -10.87 -20.77 19.64
CA VAL A 259 -11.90 -21.18 20.61
C VAL A 259 -12.76 -20.02 21.09
N ALA A 260 -12.26 -18.78 21.01
CA ALA A 260 -13.02 -17.59 21.35
C ALA A 260 -12.42 -16.34 20.69
N HIS A 261 -13.31 -15.42 20.34
CA HIS A 261 -12.96 -14.04 20.03
C HIS A 261 -13.36 -13.21 21.27
N GLU A 262 -12.39 -12.82 22.07
CA GLU A 262 -12.62 -12.00 23.26
C GLU A 262 -12.43 -10.53 22.89
N PHE A 263 -13.39 -9.69 23.26
CA PHE A 263 -13.27 -8.24 23.08
C PHE A 263 -12.64 -7.63 24.34
N LEU A 264 -11.59 -6.84 24.13
CA LEU A 264 -10.89 -6.07 25.13
C LEU A 264 -11.07 -4.58 24.84
N GLY A 265 -11.73 -3.88 25.74
CA GLY A 265 -12.02 -2.45 25.60
C GLY A 265 -13.29 -2.06 26.35
N ASP A 266 -13.60 -0.77 26.33
CA ASP A 266 -14.82 -0.23 26.92
C ASP A 266 -16.06 -0.60 26.10
N SER A 267 -17.26 -0.34 26.66
CA SER A 267 -18.51 -0.63 25.96
C SER A 267 -18.61 0.11 24.62
N VAL A 268 -19.02 -0.61 23.59
CA VAL A 268 -19.33 -0.07 22.27
C VAL A 268 -20.82 0.21 22.07
N GLU A 269 -21.65 -0.02 23.10
CA GLU A 269 -23.09 0.16 23.03
C GLU A 269 -23.45 1.61 22.67
N GLY A 270 -24.17 1.79 21.57
CA GLY A 270 -24.59 3.08 21.05
C GLY A 270 -23.51 3.88 20.31
N LYS A 271 -22.25 3.44 20.33
CA LYS A 271 -21.14 4.12 19.65
C LYS A 271 -21.06 3.73 18.16
N ASP A 272 -20.53 4.65 17.38
CA ASP A 272 -20.00 4.34 16.06
C ASP A 272 -18.62 3.70 16.21
N VAL A 273 -18.36 2.62 15.53
CA VAL A 273 -17.07 1.91 15.62
C VAL A 273 -16.37 1.81 14.28
N ILE A 274 -15.07 2.00 14.29
CA ILE A 274 -14.22 1.90 13.11
C ILE A 274 -13.30 0.69 13.30
N ILE A 275 -13.45 -0.32 12.46
CA ILE A 275 -12.49 -1.41 12.33
C ILE A 275 -11.45 -0.99 11.31
N ILE A 276 -10.17 -1.04 11.65
CA ILE A 276 -9.09 -0.64 10.74
C ILE A 276 -8.07 -1.76 10.59
N ASP A 277 -7.70 -2.03 9.33
CA ASP A 277 -6.65 -2.97 8.97
C ASP A 277 -5.86 -2.47 7.75
N ASP A 278 -4.74 -3.13 7.40
CA ASP A 278 -4.01 -2.82 6.16
C ASP A 278 -4.75 -3.36 4.92
N MET A 279 -5.35 -4.53 5.01
CA MET A 279 -6.03 -5.13 3.88
C MET A 279 -7.31 -5.88 4.26
N ILE A 280 -8.25 -5.88 3.33
CA ILE A 280 -9.37 -6.82 3.32
C ILE A 280 -9.06 -7.88 2.26
N ALA A 281 -8.67 -9.08 2.69
CA ALA A 281 -8.43 -10.21 1.78
C ALA A 281 -9.76 -10.85 1.35
N SER A 282 -10.23 -11.93 1.99
CA SER A 282 -11.58 -12.47 1.72
C SER A 282 -12.70 -11.65 2.34
N GLY A 283 -12.43 -10.93 3.42
CA GLY A 283 -13.41 -10.15 4.17
C GLY A 283 -14.04 -10.89 5.35
N GLU A 284 -13.94 -12.20 5.42
CA GLU A 284 -14.60 -13.01 6.48
C GLU A 284 -14.22 -12.55 7.90
N SER A 285 -12.92 -12.35 8.17
CA SER A 285 -12.45 -11.92 9.50
C SER A 285 -12.99 -10.55 9.88
N MET A 286 -13.03 -9.61 8.91
CA MET A 286 -13.55 -8.26 9.13
C MET A 286 -15.05 -8.29 9.42
N LEU A 287 -15.81 -9.06 8.65
CA LEU A 287 -17.25 -9.23 8.84
C LEU A 287 -17.59 -9.96 10.14
N ASP A 288 -16.79 -10.95 10.55
CA ASP A 288 -16.98 -11.62 11.84
C ASP A 288 -16.84 -10.63 13.02
N VAL A 289 -15.80 -9.80 12.98
CA VAL A 289 -15.63 -8.71 13.97
C VAL A 289 -16.80 -7.73 13.92
N ALA A 290 -17.26 -7.33 12.73
CA ALA A 290 -18.39 -6.42 12.58
C ALA A 290 -19.68 -7.00 13.20
N ARG A 291 -19.98 -8.28 12.92
CA ARG A 291 -21.15 -8.96 13.52
C ARG A 291 -21.07 -8.99 15.06
N GLN A 292 -19.90 -9.27 15.60
CA GLN A 292 -19.69 -9.28 17.05
C GLN A 292 -19.86 -7.89 17.67
N LEU A 293 -19.46 -6.82 17.00
CA LEU A 293 -19.70 -5.45 17.45
C LEU A 293 -21.16 -5.08 17.38
N LYS A 294 -21.87 -5.50 16.32
CA LYS A 294 -23.34 -5.32 16.23
C LYS A 294 -24.08 -6.09 17.35
N ALA A 295 -23.64 -7.31 17.66
CA ALA A 295 -24.19 -8.08 18.80
C ALA A 295 -23.98 -7.38 20.15
N ARG A 296 -22.91 -6.54 20.27
CA ARG A 296 -22.65 -5.66 21.42
C ARG A 296 -23.34 -4.30 21.31
N LYS A 297 -24.31 -4.16 20.39
CA LYS A 297 -25.16 -2.99 20.17
C LYS A 297 -24.38 -1.74 19.69
N ALA A 298 -23.27 -1.90 18.95
CA ALA A 298 -22.66 -0.79 18.24
C ALA A 298 -23.70 -0.17 17.28
N ARG A 299 -23.73 1.17 17.21
CA ARG A 299 -24.69 1.92 16.36
C ARG A 299 -24.41 1.66 14.90
N ARG A 300 -23.21 2.00 14.44
CA ARG A 300 -22.70 1.77 13.09
C ARG A 300 -21.31 1.15 13.15
N VAL A 301 -20.97 0.35 12.15
CA VAL A 301 -19.66 -0.27 12.02
C VAL A 301 -19.07 0.15 10.66
N TYR A 302 -17.91 0.78 10.69
CA TYR A 302 -17.14 1.16 9.52
C TYR A 302 -15.91 0.26 9.40
N CYS A 303 -15.75 -0.37 8.25
CA CYS A 303 -14.58 -1.17 7.94
C CYS A 303 -13.63 -0.36 7.03
N LEU A 304 -12.44 -0.05 7.50
CA LEU A 304 -11.43 0.68 6.76
C LEU A 304 -10.22 -0.21 6.50
N ALA A 305 -9.78 -0.22 5.26
CA ALA A 305 -8.53 -0.88 4.88
C ALA A 305 -7.85 -0.10 3.75
N THR A 306 -6.52 -0.11 3.75
CA THR A 306 -5.73 0.51 2.68
C THR A 306 -5.92 -0.26 1.38
N PHE A 307 -6.02 -1.59 1.45
CA PHE A 307 -6.15 -2.45 0.29
C PHE A 307 -7.40 -3.34 0.36
N GLY A 308 -8.31 -3.15 -0.57
CA GLY A 308 -9.44 -4.05 -0.80
C GLY A 308 -9.09 -5.09 -1.85
N LEU A 309 -8.59 -6.26 -1.44
CA LEU A 309 -8.24 -7.34 -2.37
C LEU A 309 -9.48 -8.14 -2.79
N PHE A 310 -10.46 -8.29 -1.89
CA PHE A 310 -11.75 -8.93 -2.12
C PHE A 310 -11.64 -10.27 -2.88
N THR A 311 -10.72 -11.14 -2.42
CA THR A 311 -10.39 -12.40 -3.10
C THR A 311 -11.55 -13.39 -3.21
N ALA A 312 -12.61 -13.20 -2.41
CA ALA A 312 -13.87 -13.97 -2.45
C ALA A 312 -15.03 -13.19 -3.08
N GLY A 313 -14.76 -12.04 -3.73
CA GLY A 313 -15.79 -11.16 -4.26
C GLY A 313 -16.44 -10.27 -3.20
N LEU A 314 -17.50 -9.55 -3.58
CA LEU A 314 -18.20 -8.57 -2.74
C LEU A 314 -19.52 -9.07 -2.17
N ASP A 315 -20.05 -10.20 -2.63
CA ASP A 315 -21.37 -10.70 -2.28
C ASP A 315 -21.57 -10.88 -0.76
N ILE A 316 -20.50 -11.31 -0.05
CA ILE A 316 -20.54 -11.47 1.41
C ILE A 316 -20.74 -10.15 2.15
N PHE A 317 -20.27 -9.04 1.59
CA PHE A 317 -20.45 -7.70 2.15
C PHE A 317 -21.88 -7.20 1.90
N ASP A 318 -22.41 -7.43 0.70
CA ASP A 318 -23.79 -7.07 0.36
C ASP A 318 -24.78 -7.86 1.24
N GLN A 319 -24.51 -9.15 1.46
CA GLN A 319 -25.30 -9.97 2.38
C GLN A 319 -25.20 -9.43 3.82
N ALA A 320 -24.01 -9.17 4.35
CA ALA A 320 -23.82 -8.65 5.69
C ALA A 320 -24.56 -7.31 5.88
N LYS A 321 -24.49 -6.43 4.88
CA LYS A 321 -25.24 -5.17 4.88
C LYS A 321 -26.77 -5.39 4.91
N ALA A 322 -27.27 -6.34 4.14
CA ALA A 322 -28.69 -6.70 4.15
C ALA A 322 -29.15 -7.27 5.50
N GLU A 323 -28.26 -7.96 6.22
CA GLU A 323 -28.46 -8.49 7.58
C GLU A 323 -28.36 -7.41 8.67
N GLY A 324 -27.96 -6.17 8.33
CA GLY A 324 -27.85 -5.03 9.25
C GLY A 324 -26.49 -4.97 9.99
N THR A 325 -25.48 -5.60 9.41
CA THR A 325 -24.10 -5.59 9.96
C THR A 325 -23.31 -4.38 9.48
#